data_406b02056356261db4d9ae8677d8d63b
#
_entry.id   406b02056356261db4d9ae8677d8d63b
#
_cell.length_a   1.000
_cell.length_b   1.000
_cell.length_c   1.000
_cell.angle_alpha   90.00
_cell.angle_beta   90.00
_cell.angle_gamma   90.00
#
_symmetry.space_group_name_H-M   'P 1'
#
loop_
_entity.id
_entity.type
_entity.pdbx_description
1 polymer ?
#
loop_
_entity_poly.entity_id
_entity_poly.type
_entity_poly.pdbx_seq_one_letter_code
_entity_poly.pdbx_strand_id
1 'polypeptide(L)'
;MLKLIKCEFLKLKRKPLVFISLLLSVFMPLAYAFFLADVNTDVDAVNGVMSSLFQLSAYLLLMPLLVILASNLLFEELDNDTLKNLVTVPVNRTKLVLSKMLVLLLFAVGFMAVGGLVNLAVLLFQGWEPVGFWNLFGVGIEEGLIMWVGALPCILLVVLLNKNYIVSVVITFFYTIANSILSTNDMFLTQPFGLNIGTLFPGPLAFRWTFQFYDQSQTSVELADLLERVSPYFLNGVQVFGVIIVEAIVFLALIAFVYRRQEI
;
A
#
# COMPACT_ATOMS: atom_id res chain seq x y z
N MET A 1 -15.67 -13.20 -14.44
CA MET A 1 -14.81 -12.35 -13.64
C MET A 1 -13.67 -11.70 -14.42
N LEU A 2 -12.84 -12.45 -15.15
CA LEU A 2 -11.73 -11.88 -15.94
C LEU A 2 -12.13 -10.76 -16.92
N LYS A 3 -13.28 -10.87 -17.59
CA LYS A 3 -13.77 -9.82 -18.49
C LYS A 3 -14.11 -8.51 -17.74
N LEU A 4 -14.66 -8.61 -16.52
CA LEU A 4 -14.95 -7.45 -15.67
C LEU A 4 -13.65 -6.78 -15.21
N ILE A 5 -12.69 -7.56 -14.72
CA ILE A 5 -11.37 -7.05 -14.31
C ILE A 5 -10.69 -6.32 -15.46
N LYS A 6 -10.69 -6.92 -16.67
CA LYS A 6 -10.12 -6.26 -17.86
C LYS A 6 -10.82 -4.95 -18.21
N CYS A 7 -12.16 -4.91 -18.07
CA CYS A 7 -12.94 -3.69 -18.31
C CYS A 7 -12.59 -2.60 -17.29
N GLU A 8 -12.57 -2.92 -15.99
CA GLU A 8 -12.24 -1.98 -14.92
C GLU A 8 -10.78 -1.51 -15.03
N PHE A 9 -9.85 -2.40 -15.38
CA PHE A 9 -8.46 -2.03 -15.62
C PHE A 9 -8.29 -1.07 -16.81
N LEU A 10 -9.03 -1.28 -17.88
CA LEU A 10 -9.02 -0.38 -19.05
C LEU A 10 -9.62 0.99 -18.74
N LYS A 11 -10.66 1.05 -17.89
CA LYS A 11 -11.21 2.32 -17.38
C LYS A 11 -10.14 3.05 -16.55
N LEU A 12 -9.49 2.34 -15.63
CA LEU A 12 -8.46 2.91 -14.77
C LEU A 12 -7.28 3.45 -15.57
N LYS A 13 -6.77 2.69 -16.55
CA LYS A 13 -5.64 3.09 -17.39
C LYS A 13 -5.87 4.40 -18.16
N ARG A 14 -7.11 4.74 -18.46
CA ARG A 14 -7.45 5.97 -19.20
C ARG A 14 -7.53 7.22 -18.31
N LYS A 15 -7.44 7.05 -16.98
CA LYS A 15 -7.57 8.18 -16.05
C LYS A 15 -6.23 8.86 -15.84
N PRO A 16 -6.15 10.19 -15.97
CA PRO A 16 -4.91 10.93 -15.71
C PRO A 16 -4.42 10.74 -14.27
N LEU A 17 -5.34 10.50 -13.33
CA LEU A 17 -5.02 10.24 -11.93
C LEU A 17 -4.08 9.03 -11.75
N VAL A 18 -4.26 7.96 -12.53
CA VAL A 18 -3.40 6.77 -12.46
C VAL A 18 -1.99 7.10 -12.96
N PHE A 19 -1.88 7.89 -14.02
CA PHE A 19 -0.59 8.33 -14.52
C PHE A 19 0.12 9.24 -13.51
N ILE A 20 -0.61 10.20 -12.91
CA ILE A 20 -0.07 11.08 -11.86
C ILE A 20 0.38 10.26 -10.64
N SER A 21 -0.41 9.27 -10.22
CA SER A 21 -0.05 8.43 -9.06
C SER A 21 1.17 7.54 -9.32
N LEU A 22 1.34 7.03 -10.55
CA LEU A 22 2.56 6.33 -10.94
C LEU A 22 3.78 7.27 -11.03
N LEU A 23 3.59 8.52 -11.48
CA LEU A 23 4.65 9.53 -11.40
C LEU A 23 5.09 9.82 -9.97
N LEU A 24 4.16 9.81 -9.01
CA LEU A 24 4.50 9.98 -7.59
C LEU A 24 5.34 8.82 -7.06
N SER A 25 5.15 7.57 -7.54
CA SER A 25 6.03 6.45 -7.17
C SER A 25 7.46 6.63 -7.65
N VAL A 26 7.65 7.38 -8.74
CA VAL A 26 8.97 7.72 -9.31
C VAL A 26 9.62 8.89 -8.59
N PHE A 27 8.80 9.85 -8.13
CA PHE A 27 9.28 11.10 -7.56
C PHE A 27 10.07 10.89 -6.25
N MET A 28 9.58 10.05 -5.35
CA MET A 28 10.24 9.82 -4.05
C MET A 28 11.61 9.16 -4.18
N PRO A 29 11.80 8.08 -4.97
CA PRO A 29 13.13 7.53 -5.27
C PRO A 29 14.08 8.56 -5.85
N LEU A 30 13.63 9.37 -6.81
CA LEU A 30 14.45 10.41 -7.41
C LEU A 30 14.82 11.51 -6.41
N ALA A 31 13.90 11.94 -5.56
CA ALA A 31 14.18 12.91 -4.51
C ALA A 31 15.22 12.37 -3.52
N TYR A 32 15.10 11.09 -3.14
CA TYR A 32 16.07 10.45 -2.25
C TYR A 32 17.45 10.28 -2.89
N ALA A 33 17.54 10.16 -4.21
CA ALA A 33 18.81 10.07 -4.93
C ALA A 33 19.77 11.25 -4.62
N PHE A 34 19.22 12.44 -4.33
CA PHE A 34 20.04 13.60 -3.94
C PHE A 34 20.67 13.45 -2.56
N PHE A 35 20.09 12.63 -1.68
CA PHE A 35 20.62 12.37 -0.34
C PHE A 35 21.63 11.21 -0.30
N LEU A 36 21.78 10.46 -1.39
CA LEU A 36 22.78 9.38 -1.48
C LEU A 36 24.22 9.88 -1.56
N ALA A 37 24.46 11.18 -1.68
CA ALA A 37 25.80 11.75 -1.73
C ALA A 37 26.62 11.50 -0.45
N ASP A 38 25.95 11.30 0.69
CA ASP A 38 26.59 11.05 1.99
C ASP A 38 26.73 9.55 2.33
N VAL A 39 26.34 8.66 1.41
CA VAL A 39 26.39 7.21 1.60
C VAL A 39 27.78 6.69 1.25
N ASN A 40 28.30 5.77 2.07
CA ASN A 40 29.66 5.29 1.94
C ASN A 40 29.76 3.85 1.42
N THR A 41 28.67 3.10 1.37
CA THR A 41 28.69 1.69 0.96
C THR A 41 27.48 1.32 0.09
N ASP A 42 27.66 0.29 -0.75
CA ASP A 42 26.61 -0.22 -1.63
C ASP A 42 25.37 -0.71 -0.85
N VAL A 43 25.59 -1.35 0.30
CA VAL A 43 24.52 -1.84 1.17
C VAL A 43 23.69 -0.70 1.74
N ASP A 44 24.35 0.38 2.22
CA ASP A 44 23.64 1.55 2.73
C ASP A 44 22.87 2.27 1.63
N ALA A 45 23.43 2.33 0.41
CA ALA A 45 22.72 2.90 -0.73
C ALA A 45 21.43 2.11 -1.05
N VAL A 46 21.51 0.78 -1.09
CA VAL A 46 20.35 -0.08 -1.32
C VAL A 46 19.33 0.05 -0.20
N ASN A 47 19.77 -0.04 1.07
CA ASN A 47 18.89 0.11 2.22
C ASN A 47 18.21 1.48 2.23
N GLY A 48 18.93 2.55 1.92
CA GLY A 48 18.43 3.91 1.89
C GLY A 48 17.33 4.12 0.84
N VAL A 49 17.57 3.73 -0.42
CA VAL A 49 16.56 3.88 -1.47
C VAL A 49 15.34 3.00 -1.22
N MET A 50 15.52 1.79 -0.69
CA MET A 50 14.41 0.89 -0.38
C MET A 50 13.61 1.37 0.85
N SER A 51 14.28 1.95 1.86
CA SER A 51 13.57 2.57 2.99
C SER A 51 12.72 3.76 2.56
N SER A 52 13.17 4.57 1.62
CA SER A 52 12.37 5.67 1.06
C SER A 52 11.11 5.17 0.35
N LEU A 53 11.20 4.04 -0.35
CA LEU A 53 10.05 3.39 -0.98
C LEU A 53 9.08 2.86 0.08
N PHE A 54 9.56 2.17 1.11
CA PHE A 54 8.73 1.56 2.14
C PHE A 54 8.09 2.60 3.05
N GLN A 55 8.86 3.52 3.62
CA GLN A 55 8.34 4.47 4.60
C GLN A 55 7.61 5.66 3.97
N LEU A 56 8.15 6.26 2.91
CA LEU A 56 7.55 7.44 2.31
C LEU A 56 6.54 7.09 1.23
N SER A 57 6.94 6.27 0.24
CA SER A 57 6.05 5.98 -0.89
C SER A 57 4.89 5.07 -0.49
N ALA A 58 5.14 3.99 0.26
CA ALA A 58 4.09 3.05 0.64
C ALA A 58 3.15 3.64 1.70
N TYR A 59 3.68 4.18 2.80
CA TYR A 59 2.84 4.68 3.89
C TYR A 59 2.11 5.98 3.55
N LEU A 60 2.82 6.98 3.00
CA LEU A 60 2.25 8.31 2.83
C LEU A 60 1.53 8.51 1.49
N LEU A 61 1.95 7.81 0.43
CA LEU A 61 1.36 8.02 -0.89
C LEU A 61 0.43 6.89 -1.31
N LEU A 62 0.84 5.62 -1.18
CA LEU A 62 0.07 4.51 -1.73
C LEU A 62 -1.32 4.37 -1.08
N MET A 63 -1.44 4.48 0.24
CA MET A 63 -2.72 4.33 0.93
C MET A 63 -3.75 5.40 0.51
N PRO A 64 -3.47 6.70 0.57
CA PRO A 64 -4.40 7.72 0.09
C PRO A 64 -4.74 7.56 -1.40
N LEU A 65 -3.76 7.21 -2.23
CA LEU A 65 -3.98 6.99 -3.66
C LEU A 65 -4.95 5.83 -3.90
N LEU A 66 -4.82 4.73 -3.18
CA LEU A 66 -5.76 3.59 -3.27
C LEU A 66 -7.19 4.00 -2.92
N VAL A 67 -7.38 4.82 -1.90
CA VAL A 67 -8.71 5.28 -1.48
C VAL A 67 -9.29 6.27 -2.50
N ILE A 68 -8.48 7.19 -3.04
CA ILE A 68 -8.91 8.10 -4.11
C ILE A 68 -9.29 7.33 -5.37
N LEU A 69 -8.48 6.33 -5.77
CA LEU A 69 -8.79 5.47 -6.91
C LEU A 69 -10.04 4.62 -6.68
N ALA A 70 -10.22 4.09 -5.46
CA ALA A 70 -11.41 3.36 -5.06
C ALA A 70 -12.67 4.23 -5.19
N SER A 71 -12.62 5.46 -4.67
CA SER A 71 -13.70 6.43 -4.79
C SER A 71 -14.08 6.68 -6.25
N ASN A 72 -13.08 6.93 -7.08
CA ASN A 72 -13.31 7.13 -8.51
C ASN A 72 -13.94 5.91 -9.20
N LEU A 73 -13.47 4.70 -8.87
CA LEU A 73 -14.02 3.46 -9.44
C LEU A 73 -15.43 3.15 -8.96
N LEU A 74 -15.76 3.52 -7.72
CA LEU A 74 -17.05 3.21 -7.10
C LEU A 74 -18.12 4.23 -7.49
N PHE A 75 -17.79 5.53 -7.54
CA PHE A 75 -18.76 6.60 -7.76
C PHE A 75 -18.95 7.01 -9.22
N GLU A 76 -17.98 6.76 -10.11
CA GLU A 76 -18.11 7.10 -11.53
C GLU A 76 -19.36 6.49 -12.19
N GLU A 77 -19.76 5.31 -11.75
CA GLU A 77 -20.94 4.63 -12.26
C GLU A 77 -22.25 5.24 -11.72
N LEU A 78 -22.19 5.84 -10.52
CA LEU A 78 -23.31 6.58 -9.92
C LEU A 78 -23.49 7.94 -10.60
N ASP A 79 -22.39 8.69 -10.79
CA ASP A 79 -22.41 10.06 -11.32
C ASP A 79 -22.80 10.11 -12.79
N ASN A 80 -22.49 9.08 -13.58
CA ASN A 80 -22.78 9.03 -15.02
C ASN A 80 -24.09 8.36 -15.38
N ASP A 81 -24.99 8.07 -14.42
CA ASP A 81 -26.24 7.30 -14.63
C ASP A 81 -26.05 5.96 -15.38
N THR A 82 -24.79 5.51 -15.51
CA THR A 82 -24.45 4.27 -16.22
C THR A 82 -24.94 3.04 -15.45
N LEU A 83 -25.24 3.19 -14.16
CA LEU A 83 -25.87 2.15 -13.35
C LEU A 83 -27.25 1.76 -13.87
N LYS A 84 -28.05 2.69 -14.42
CA LYS A 84 -29.33 2.37 -15.06
C LYS A 84 -29.14 1.45 -16.25
N ASN A 85 -28.05 1.63 -17.01
CA ASN A 85 -27.70 0.76 -18.12
C ASN A 85 -27.10 -0.59 -17.67
N LEU A 86 -26.42 -0.61 -16.51
CA LEU A 86 -25.88 -1.84 -15.89
C LEU A 86 -27.00 -2.71 -15.28
N VAL A 87 -28.12 -2.12 -14.87
CA VAL A 87 -29.29 -2.88 -14.38
C VAL A 87 -29.95 -3.67 -15.51
N THR A 88 -29.84 -3.24 -16.76
CA THR A 88 -30.33 -3.99 -17.93
C THR A 88 -29.46 -5.20 -18.29
N VAL A 89 -28.21 -5.22 -17.82
CA VAL A 89 -27.29 -6.37 -17.96
C VAL A 89 -27.24 -7.11 -16.61
N PRO A 90 -27.48 -8.43 -16.54
CA PRO A 90 -27.51 -9.17 -15.27
C PRO A 90 -26.10 -9.34 -14.69
N VAL A 91 -25.46 -8.24 -14.26
CA VAL A 91 -24.16 -8.26 -13.59
C VAL A 91 -24.36 -8.36 -12.09
N ASN A 92 -23.74 -9.37 -11.47
CA ASN A 92 -23.77 -9.51 -10.01
C ASN A 92 -22.93 -8.40 -9.36
N ARG A 93 -23.58 -7.54 -8.55
CA ARG A 93 -22.96 -6.39 -7.87
C ARG A 93 -21.73 -6.78 -7.03
N THR A 94 -21.78 -7.95 -6.38
CA THR A 94 -20.63 -8.48 -5.62
C THR A 94 -19.42 -8.74 -6.52
N LYS A 95 -19.65 -9.36 -7.70
CA LYS A 95 -18.57 -9.61 -8.65
C LYS A 95 -17.99 -8.31 -9.21
N LEU A 96 -18.82 -7.30 -9.38
CA LEU A 96 -18.39 -5.97 -9.83
C LEU A 96 -17.46 -5.31 -8.81
N VAL A 97 -17.88 -5.23 -7.54
CA VAL A 97 -17.06 -4.64 -6.47
C VAL A 97 -15.76 -5.42 -6.28
N LEU A 98 -15.80 -6.74 -6.22
CA LEU A 98 -14.61 -7.56 -6.09
C LEU A 98 -13.64 -7.37 -7.28
N SER A 99 -14.15 -7.16 -8.49
CA SER A 99 -13.28 -6.85 -9.64
C SER A 99 -12.58 -5.50 -9.49
N LYS A 100 -13.26 -4.48 -8.92
CA LYS A 100 -12.67 -3.17 -8.62
C LYS A 100 -11.58 -3.29 -7.54
N MET A 101 -11.85 -4.05 -6.46
CA MET A 101 -10.86 -4.27 -5.39
C MET A 101 -9.61 -5.00 -5.91
N LEU A 102 -9.79 -5.97 -6.81
CA LEU A 102 -8.68 -6.67 -7.44
C LEU A 102 -7.84 -5.74 -8.36
N VAL A 103 -8.49 -4.83 -9.07
CA VAL A 103 -7.77 -3.83 -9.89
C VAL A 103 -6.96 -2.88 -9.01
N LEU A 104 -7.46 -2.49 -7.83
CA LEU A 104 -6.71 -1.71 -6.84
C LEU A 104 -5.52 -2.50 -6.27
N LEU A 105 -5.67 -3.81 -6.03
CA LEU A 105 -4.57 -4.68 -5.65
C LEU A 105 -3.47 -4.69 -6.72
N LEU A 106 -3.84 -4.89 -7.98
CA LEU A 106 -2.89 -4.86 -9.10
C LEU A 106 -2.20 -3.49 -9.22
N PHE A 107 -2.93 -2.41 -8.93
CA PHE A 107 -2.36 -1.07 -8.88
C PHE A 107 -1.33 -0.93 -7.74
N ALA A 108 -1.64 -1.42 -6.53
CA ALA A 108 -0.72 -1.36 -5.39
C ALA A 108 0.59 -2.11 -5.66
N VAL A 109 0.49 -3.33 -6.18
CA VAL A 109 1.65 -4.13 -6.61
C VAL A 109 2.43 -3.41 -7.71
N GLY A 110 1.74 -2.87 -8.71
CA GLY A 110 2.34 -2.11 -9.80
C GLY A 110 3.07 -0.85 -9.33
N PHE A 111 2.49 -0.12 -8.38
CA PHE A 111 3.08 1.07 -7.77
C PHE A 111 4.42 0.74 -7.08
N MET A 112 4.45 -0.30 -6.25
CA MET A 112 5.67 -0.74 -5.56
C MET A 112 6.70 -1.29 -6.54
N ALA A 113 6.27 -2.05 -7.56
CA ALA A 113 7.17 -2.56 -8.59
C ALA A 113 7.82 -1.43 -9.40
N VAL A 114 7.06 -0.41 -9.81
CA VAL A 114 7.59 0.74 -10.55
C VAL A 114 8.56 1.53 -9.66
N GLY A 115 8.19 1.83 -8.41
CA GLY A 115 9.07 2.52 -7.46
C GLY A 115 10.38 1.76 -7.23
N GLY A 116 10.31 0.43 -7.02
CA GLY A 116 11.49 -0.41 -6.85
C GLY A 116 12.39 -0.45 -8.10
N LEU A 117 11.81 -0.54 -9.30
CA LEU A 117 12.60 -0.48 -10.55
C LEU A 117 13.27 0.89 -10.75
N VAL A 118 12.63 1.97 -10.34
CA VAL A 118 13.25 3.31 -10.35
C VAL A 118 14.39 3.38 -9.34
N ASN A 119 14.23 2.80 -8.15
CA ASN A 119 15.31 2.68 -7.17
C ASN A 119 16.52 1.93 -7.76
N LEU A 120 16.30 0.82 -8.46
CA LEU A 120 17.36 0.11 -9.16
C LEU A 120 18.06 0.99 -10.20
N ALA A 121 17.28 1.72 -10.99
CA ALA A 121 17.83 2.63 -12.00
C ALA A 121 18.67 3.75 -11.34
N VAL A 122 18.24 4.30 -10.21
CA VAL A 122 18.96 5.32 -9.43
C VAL A 122 20.31 4.75 -8.93
N LEU A 123 20.32 3.56 -8.33
CA LEU A 123 21.54 2.91 -7.85
C LEU A 123 22.54 2.72 -8.98
N LEU A 124 22.12 2.12 -10.09
CA LEU A 124 22.99 1.86 -11.25
C LEU A 124 23.50 3.16 -11.89
N PHE A 125 22.66 4.20 -11.97
CA PHE A 125 23.07 5.49 -12.53
C PHE A 125 24.14 6.20 -11.67
N GLN A 126 24.08 6.02 -10.35
CA GLN A 126 25.07 6.56 -9.42
C GLN A 126 26.31 5.68 -9.24
N GLY A 127 26.34 4.51 -9.88
CA GLY A 127 27.48 3.59 -9.84
C GLY A 127 27.51 2.65 -8.64
N TRP A 128 26.39 2.52 -7.89
CA TRP A 128 26.26 1.61 -6.76
C TRP A 128 25.95 0.18 -7.24
N GLU A 129 26.54 -0.83 -6.61
CA GLU A 129 26.20 -2.23 -6.85
C GLU A 129 24.90 -2.60 -6.10
N PRO A 130 23.92 -3.22 -6.75
CA PRO A 130 22.62 -3.55 -6.14
C PRO A 130 22.70 -4.81 -5.24
N VAL A 131 23.56 -4.79 -4.23
CA VAL A 131 23.79 -5.89 -3.31
C VAL A 131 22.55 -6.12 -2.45
N GLY A 132 21.97 -7.34 -2.51
CA GLY A 132 20.75 -7.66 -1.74
C GLY A 132 19.44 -7.03 -2.27
N PHE A 133 19.51 -6.19 -3.30
CA PHE A 133 18.37 -5.45 -3.85
C PHE A 133 17.16 -6.34 -4.18
N TRP A 134 17.36 -7.46 -4.85
CA TRP A 134 16.26 -8.31 -5.31
C TRP A 134 15.45 -8.93 -4.17
N ASN A 135 16.09 -9.17 -3.04
CA ASN A 135 15.38 -9.62 -1.83
C ASN A 135 14.45 -8.52 -1.31
N LEU A 136 14.99 -7.30 -1.13
CA LEU A 136 14.19 -6.15 -0.69
C LEU A 136 13.13 -5.75 -1.73
N PHE A 137 13.39 -5.93 -3.02
CA PHE A 137 12.39 -5.71 -4.08
C PHE A 137 11.20 -6.66 -3.91
N GLY A 138 11.45 -7.96 -3.64
CA GLY A 138 10.39 -8.93 -3.33
C GLY A 138 9.57 -8.50 -2.11
N VAL A 139 10.25 -8.12 -1.02
CA VAL A 139 9.62 -7.61 0.20
C VAL A 139 8.77 -6.35 -0.09
N GLY A 140 9.24 -5.47 -0.97
CA GLY A 140 8.47 -4.30 -1.42
C GLY A 140 7.14 -4.66 -2.11
N ILE A 141 7.14 -5.70 -2.93
CA ILE A 141 5.90 -6.21 -3.52
C ILE A 141 4.93 -6.71 -2.45
N GLU A 142 5.43 -7.44 -1.44
CA GLU A 142 4.64 -7.92 -0.31
C GLU A 142 4.10 -6.76 0.53
N GLU A 143 4.88 -5.71 0.74
CA GLU A 143 4.42 -4.49 1.40
C GLU A 143 3.28 -3.81 0.64
N GLY A 144 3.31 -3.80 -0.69
CA GLY A 144 2.20 -3.35 -1.51
C GLY A 144 0.89 -4.10 -1.20
N LEU A 145 0.96 -5.41 -0.91
CA LEU A 145 -0.20 -6.20 -0.46
C LEU A 145 -0.67 -5.76 0.92
N ILE A 146 0.25 -5.54 1.87
CA ILE A 146 -0.09 -5.08 3.23
C ILE A 146 -0.79 -3.72 3.16
N MET A 147 -0.25 -2.77 2.38
CA MET A 147 -0.83 -1.44 2.23
C MET A 147 -2.19 -1.46 1.53
N TRP A 148 -2.39 -2.34 0.56
CA TRP A 148 -3.70 -2.52 -0.06
C TRP A 148 -4.74 -3.01 0.95
N VAL A 149 -4.41 -4.02 1.78
CA VAL A 149 -5.30 -4.50 2.84
C VAL A 149 -5.56 -3.41 3.87
N GLY A 150 -4.52 -2.70 4.28
CA GLY A 150 -4.62 -1.57 5.20
C GLY A 150 -5.46 -0.40 4.69
N ALA A 151 -5.62 -0.24 3.38
CA ALA A 151 -6.52 0.75 2.79
C ALA A 151 -8.01 0.31 2.79
N LEU A 152 -8.31 -0.98 2.92
CA LEU A 152 -9.69 -1.49 2.86
C LEU A 152 -10.64 -0.89 3.91
N PRO A 153 -10.25 -0.66 5.18
CA PRO A 153 -11.10 0.05 6.14
C PRO A 153 -11.53 1.43 5.65
N CYS A 154 -10.61 2.20 5.07
CA CYS A 154 -10.92 3.51 4.50
C CYS A 154 -11.80 3.40 3.24
N ILE A 155 -11.58 2.39 2.41
CA ILE A 155 -12.45 2.10 1.26
C ILE A 155 -13.86 1.72 1.72
N LEU A 156 -13.99 0.98 2.81
CA LEU A 156 -15.31 0.69 3.41
C LEU A 156 -16.01 1.98 3.84
N LEU A 157 -15.29 2.93 4.46
CA LEU A 157 -15.84 4.24 4.81
C LEU A 157 -16.28 5.03 3.57
N VAL A 158 -15.52 4.98 2.47
CA VAL A 158 -15.92 5.57 1.19
C VAL A 158 -17.26 5.03 0.74
N VAL A 159 -17.44 3.71 0.80
CA VAL A 159 -18.70 3.05 0.40
C VAL A 159 -19.85 3.43 1.35
N LEU A 160 -19.59 3.53 2.66
CA LEU A 160 -20.60 3.89 3.66
C LEU A 160 -21.06 5.36 3.52
N LEU A 161 -20.12 6.28 3.26
CA LEU A 161 -20.38 7.73 3.21
C LEU A 161 -20.88 8.23 1.86
N ASN A 162 -21.08 7.38 0.91
CA ASN A 162 -21.58 7.45 -0.49
C ASN A 162 -21.71 8.82 -1.18
N LYS A 163 -21.96 9.92 -0.45
CA LYS A 163 -22.13 11.28 -0.99
C LYS A 163 -21.08 12.29 -0.53
N ASN A 164 -20.21 11.90 0.40
CA ASN A 164 -19.23 12.79 1.02
C ASN A 164 -17.80 12.33 0.73
N TYR A 165 -17.41 12.33 -0.55
CA TYR A 165 -16.06 11.98 -0.98
C TYR A 165 -14.96 12.73 -0.22
N ILE A 166 -15.13 14.04 -0.01
CA ILE A 166 -14.15 14.89 0.68
C ILE A 166 -13.89 14.39 2.11
N VAL A 167 -14.95 14.01 2.85
CA VAL A 167 -14.84 13.49 4.22
C VAL A 167 -14.04 12.19 4.24
N SER A 168 -14.28 11.30 3.28
CA SER A 168 -13.54 10.03 3.18
C SER A 168 -12.05 10.25 2.92
N VAL A 169 -11.71 11.21 2.06
CA VAL A 169 -10.30 11.57 1.78
C VAL A 169 -9.62 12.17 3.01
N VAL A 170 -10.31 13.07 3.73
CA VAL A 170 -9.77 13.67 4.96
C VAL A 170 -9.53 12.60 6.04
N ILE A 171 -10.49 11.70 6.26
CA ILE A 171 -10.32 10.60 7.23
C ILE A 171 -9.13 9.71 6.82
N THR A 172 -9.01 9.39 5.54
CA THR A 172 -7.90 8.58 5.03
C THR A 172 -6.55 9.26 5.27
N PHE A 173 -6.48 10.57 5.07
CA PHE A 173 -5.26 11.33 5.33
C PHE A 173 -4.82 11.23 6.80
N PHE A 174 -5.76 11.43 7.74
CA PHE A 174 -5.47 11.26 9.16
C PHE A 174 -5.09 9.82 9.53
N TYR A 175 -5.78 8.84 8.94
CA TYR A 175 -5.45 7.43 9.14
C TYR A 175 -4.04 7.10 8.63
N THR A 176 -3.65 7.63 7.49
CA THR A 176 -2.31 7.45 6.89
C THR A 176 -1.22 8.04 7.78
N ILE A 177 -1.43 9.27 8.28
CA ILE A 177 -0.49 9.91 9.22
C ILE A 177 -0.39 9.09 10.52
N ALA A 178 -1.52 8.67 11.08
CA ALA A 178 -1.54 7.82 12.26
C ALA A 178 -0.74 6.52 12.05
N ASN A 179 -0.93 5.84 10.92
CA ASN A 179 -0.17 4.64 10.57
C ASN A 179 1.35 4.91 10.47
N SER A 180 1.75 6.02 9.86
CA SER A 180 3.15 6.40 9.77
C SER A 180 3.76 6.67 11.16
N ILE A 181 3.04 7.34 12.07
CA ILE A 181 3.50 7.57 13.45
C ILE A 181 3.57 6.25 14.24
N LEU A 182 2.58 5.38 14.08
CA LEU A 182 2.54 4.09 14.77
C LEU A 182 3.65 3.14 14.30
N SER A 183 4.06 3.23 13.03
CA SER A 183 5.11 2.38 12.44
C SER A 183 6.52 2.68 12.96
N THR A 184 6.73 3.83 13.61
CA THR A 184 8.03 4.24 14.18
C THR A 184 8.02 4.27 15.70
N ASN A 185 6.92 3.93 16.35
CA ASN A 185 6.78 4.02 17.80
C ASN A 185 7.05 2.69 18.48
N ASP A 186 8.10 2.64 19.30
CA ASP A 186 8.55 1.46 20.04
C ASP A 186 7.42 0.75 20.79
N MET A 187 6.50 1.49 21.40
CA MET A 187 5.40 0.93 22.18
C MET A 187 4.51 -0.02 21.36
N PHE A 188 4.35 0.22 20.06
CA PHE A 188 3.54 -0.61 19.18
C PHE A 188 4.37 -1.67 18.46
N LEU A 189 5.64 -1.38 18.19
CA LEU A 189 6.55 -2.31 17.52
C LEU A 189 7.00 -3.46 18.44
N THR A 190 7.09 -3.21 19.76
CA THR A 190 7.48 -4.21 20.77
C THR A 190 6.31 -5.00 21.37
N GLN A 191 5.13 -4.97 20.73
CA GLN A 191 4.00 -5.78 21.17
C GLN A 191 4.14 -7.23 20.69
N PRO A 192 3.78 -8.22 21.52
CA PRO A 192 3.76 -9.62 21.07
C PRO A 192 2.70 -9.81 19.97
N PHE A 193 2.87 -10.85 19.18
CA PHE A 193 1.86 -11.23 18.18
C PHE A 193 0.50 -11.50 18.83
N GLY A 194 -0.56 -10.85 18.35
CA GLY A 194 -1.91 -10.98 18.91
C GLY A 194 -2.87 -9.90 18.39
N LEU A 195 -4.03 -9.78 19.01
CA LEU A 195 -5.05 -8.78 18.68
C LEU A 195 -4.69 -7.40 19.28
N ASN A 196 -3.70 -6.76 18.74
CA ASN A 196 -3.20 -5.45 19.18
C ASN A 196 -2.85 -4.54 17.99
N ILE A 197 -2.57 -3.28 18.28
CA ILE A 197 -2.25 -2.25 17.27
C ILE A 197 -0.99 -2.63 16.47
N GLY A 198 0.03 -3.18 17.12
CA GLY A 198 1.28 -3.59 16.48
C GLY A 198 1.12 -4.73 15.47
N THR A 199 -0.01 -5.43 15.48
CA THR A 199 -0.30 -6.56 14.57
C THR A 199 -1.38 -6.24 13.56
N LEU A 200 -2.42 -5.46 13.95
CA LEU A 200 -3.58 -5.19 13.10
C LEU A 200 -3.43 -3.91 12.26
N PHE A 201 -2.58 -2.98 12.65
CA PHE A 201 -2.37 -1.79 11.84
C PHE A 201 -1.30 -2.01 10.78
N PRO A 202 -1.55 -1.58 9.52
CA PRO A 202 -0.66 -1.87 8.40
C PRO A 202 0.74 -1.26 8.55
N GLY A 203 0.87 -0.10 9.19
CA GLY A 203 2.15 0.55 9.43
C GLY A 203 3.09 -0.30 10.31
N PRO A 204 2.74 -0.58 11.57
CA PRO A 204 3.54 -1.45 12.44
C PRO A 204 3.73 -2.87 11.88
N LEU A 205 2.69 -3.44 11.27
CA LEU A 205 2.76 -4.78 10.65
C LEU A 205 3.81 -4.81 9.54
N ALA A 206 3.78 -3.84 8.63
CA ALA A 206 4.72 -3.73 7.53
C ALA A 206 6.14 -3.46 8.04
N PHE A 207 6.33 -2.56 9.02
CA PHE A 207 7.64 -2.31 9.62
C PHE A 207 8.25 -3.60 10.18
N ARG A 208 7.51 -4.35 11.00
CA ARG A 208 7.97 -5.60 11.62
C ARG A 208 8.21 -6.72 10.62
N TRP A 209 7.65 -6.61 9.41
CA TRP A 209 7.90 -7.54 8.32
C TRP A 209 9.10 -7.09 7.48
N THR A 210 9.15 -5.85 7.03
CA THR A 210 10.14 -5.39 6.04
C THR A 210 11.53 -5.23 6.64
N PHE A 211 11.64 -4.69 7.85
CA PHE A 211 12.94 -4.35 8.45
C PHE A 211 13.79 -5.55 8.89
N GLN A 212 13.24 -6.74 9.02
CA GLN A 212 14.02 -7.95 9.28
C GLN A 212 14.91 -8.36 8.08
N PHE A 213 14.63 -7.84 6.89
CA PHE A 213 15.39 -8.16 5.67
C PHE A 213 16.47 -7.14 5.35
N TYR A 214 16.57 -6.05 6.14
CA TYR A 214 17.64 -5.09 5.99
C TYR A 214 18.96 -5.65 6.51
N ASP A 215 20.04 -5.34 5.80
CA ASP A 215 21.38 -5.61 6.32
C ASP A 215 21.73 -4.59 7.41
N GLN A 216 21.83 -5.07 8.63
CA GLN A 216 22.06 -4.24 9.82
C GLN A 216 23.53 -3.88 10.05
N SER A 217 24.45 -4.42 9.24
CA SER A 217 25.90 -4.31 9.46
C SER A 217 26.43 -2.88 9.35
N GLN A 218 25.65 -1.97 8.73
CA GLN A 218 26.08 -0.61 8.40
C GLN A 218 24.98 0.44 8.60
N THR A 219 24.02 0.20 9.47
CA THR A 219 22.97 1.16 9.80
C THR A 219 23.45 2.24 10.78
N SER A 220 22.78 3.41 10.79
CA SER A 220 23.04 4.43 11.81
C SER A 220 22.82 3.88 13.22
N VAL A 221 23.55 4.40 14.21
CA VAL A 221 23.48 3.94 15.61
C VAL A 221 22.04 3.96 16.13
N GLU A 222 21.27 5.01 15.80
CA GLU A 222 19.88 5.15 16.24
C GLU A 222 18.95 4.07 15.65
N LEU A 223 19.13 3.75 14.36
CA LEU A 223 18.34 2.71 13.70
C LEU A 223 18.79 1.32 14.18
N ALA A 224 20.07 1.11 14.44
CA ALA A 224 20.58 -0.14 15.00
C ALA A 224 19.97 -0.42 16.38
N ASP A 225 19.95 0.58 17.27
CA ASP A 225 19.33 0.48 18.60
C ASP A 225 17.81 0.17 18.52
N LEU A 226 17.10 0.80 17.59
CA LEU A 226 15.69 0.51 17.35
C LEU A 226 15.49 -0.95 16.88
N LEU A 227 16.28 -1.37 15.91
CA LEU A 227 16.19 -2.72 15.35
C LEU A 227 16.55 -3.79 16.38
N GLU A 228 17.55 -3.55 17.24
CA GLU A 228 17.88 -4.46 18.34
C GLU A 228 16.68 -4.63 19.31
N ARG A 229 16.00 -3.54 19.68
CA ARG A 229 14.81 -3.59 20.54
C ARG A 229 13.61 -4.26 19.89
N VAL A 230 13.41 -4.06 18.58
CA VAL A 230 12.25 -4.57 17.84
C VAL A 230 12.48 -5.99 17.32
N SER A 231 13.73 -6.41 17.11
CA SER A 231 14.05 -7.72 16.50
C SER A 231 13.38 -8.93 17.16
N PRO A 232 13.19 -9.00 18.53
CA PRO A 232 12.47 -10.11 19.15
C PRO A 232 10.98 -10.19 18.77
N TYR A 233 10.45 -9.10 18.24
CA TYR A 233 9.04 -8.94 17.87
C TYR A 233 8.81 -8.99 16.35
N PHE A 234 9.83 -9.26 15.55
CA PHE A 234 9.66 -9.46 14.12
C PHE A 234 8.69 -10.61 13.84
N LEU A 235 7.86 -10.40 12.81
CA LEU A 235 6.82 -11.35 12.47
C LEU A 235 7.30 -12.29 11.36
N ASN A 236 6.97 -13.55 11.47
CA ASN A 236 7.23 -14.49 10.39
C ASN A 236 6.15 -14.39 9.29
N GLY A 237 6.45 -14.93 8.08
CA GLY A 237 5.54 -14.84 6.95
C GLY A 237 4.15 -15.43 7.22
N VAL A 238 4.06 -16.53 7.99
CA VAL A 238 2.75 -17.14 8.34
C VAL A 238 1.89 -16.18 9.17
N GLN A 239 2.51 -15.46 10.10
CA GLN A 239 1.82 -14.48 10.93
C GLN A 239 1.32 -13.29 10.10
N VAL A 240 2.21 -12.70 9.29
CA VAL A 240 1.86 -11.53 8.45
C VAL A 240 0.81 -11.89 7.42
N PHE A 241 1.06 -12.93 6.61
CA PHE A 241 0.10 -13.33 5.58
C PHE A 241 -1.21 -13.87 6.17
N GLY A 242 -1.16 -14.49 7.35
CA GLY A 242 -2.36 -14.90 8.10
C GLY A 242 -3.23 -13.70 8.48
N VAL A 243 -2.63 -12.64 9.04
CA VAL A 243 -3.35 -11.40 9.41
C VAL A 243 -3.96 -10.73 8.18
N ILE A 244 -3.16 -10.46 7.15
CA ILE A 244 -3.65 -9.74 5.96
C ILE A 244 -4.73 -10.52 5.20
N ILE A 245 -4.66 -11.86 5.16
CA ILE A 245 -5.71 -12.69 4.54
C ILE A 245 -7.02 -12.58 5.34
N VAL A 246 -6.97 -12.67 6.66
CA VAL A 246 -8.15 -12.55 7.51
C VAL A 246 -8.77 -11.16 7.38
N GLU A 247 -7.96 -10.11 7.46
CA GLU A 247 -8.43 -8.72 7.29
C GLU A 247 -9.01 -8.49 5.90
N ALA A 248 -8.34 -8.95 4.85
CA ALA A 248 -8.85 -8.84 3.49
C ALA A 248 -10.21 -9.51 3.33
N ILE A 249 -10.39 -10.74 3.86
CA ILE A 249 -11.66 -11.45 3.78
C ILE A 249 -12.77 -10.66 4.52
N VAL A 250 -12.49 -10.19 5.73
CA VAL A 250 -13.46 -9.45 6.55
C VAL A 250 -13.88 -8.15 5.84
N PHE A 251 -12.90 -7.31 5.46
CA PHE A 251 -13.22 -6.02 4.85
C PHE A 251 -13.83 -6.15 3.45
N LEU A 252 -13.37 -7.07 2.62
CA LEU A 252 -13.99 -7.33 1.31
C LEU A 252 -15.42 -7.84 1.43
N ALA A 253 -15.71 -8.69 2.43
CA ALA A 253 -17.06 -9.14 2.70
C ALA A 253 -17.96 -7.97 3.16
N LEU A 254 -17.46 -7.10 4.05
CA LEU A 254 -18.19 -5.91 4.50
C LEU A 254 -18.42 -4.92 3.37
N ILE A 255 -17.42 -4.62 2.55
CA ILE A 255 -17.54 -3.74 1.38
C ILE A 255 -18.58 -4.30 0.41
N ALA A 256 -18.52 -5.59 0.09
CA ALA A 256 -19.49 -6.24 -0.80
C ALA A 256 -20.91 -6.23 -0.22
N PHE A 257 -21.05 -6.43 1.09
CA PHE A 257 -22.33 -6.40 1.77
C PHE A 257 -22.97 -5.01 1.76
N VAL A 258 -22.19 -3.96 2.11
CA VAL A 258 -22.67 -2.57 2.12
C VAL A 258 -23.03 -2.12 0.71
N TYR A 259 -22.16 -2.38 -0.27
CA TYR A 259 -22.41 -2.01 -1.67
C TYR A 259 -23.68 -2.66 -2.26
N ARG A 260 -24.01 -3.88 -1.84
CA ARG A 260 -25.26 -4.55 -2.27
C ARG A 260 -26.51 -3.87 -1.72
N ARG A 261 -26.43 -3.29 -0.52
CA ARG A 261 -27.56 -2.65 0.16
C ARG A 261 -27.80 -1.21 -0.25
N GLN A 262 -26.86 -0.60 -0.96
CA GLN A 262 -27.07 0.74 -1.49
C GLN A 262 -28.20 0.71 -2.51
N GLU A 263 -29.29 1.40 -2.20
CA GLU A 263 -30.37 1.67 -3.13
C GLU A 263 -29.88 2.66 -4.18
N ILE A 264 -30.01 2.27 -5.44
CA ILE A 264 -29.63 3.05 -6.61
C ILE A 264 -30.90 3.58 -7.24
#